data_6716fb2371937c67fc1efa505da73de0
#
_entry.id   6716fb2371937c67fc1efa505da73de0
#
_cell.length_a   1.000
_cell.length_b   1.000
_cell.length_c   1.000
_cell.angle_alpha   90.00
_cell.angle_beta   90.00
_cell.angle_gamma   90.00
#
_symmetry.space_group_name_H-M   'P 1'
#
loop_
_entity.id
_entity.type
_entity.pdbx_description
1 polymer ?
#
loop_
_entity_poly.entity_id
_entity_poly.type
_entity_poly.pdbx_seq_one_letter_code
_entity_poly.pdbx_strand_id
1 'polypeptide(L)'
;MVAMFSMAYSANAQYNVDGHKFWDNWSIGVEGGITTNAHDWNTPNGAIVGINATKAVTPVVSFELGITAGINNNYNWLRVKSPNVIDNLSAIASTKINLMNWFCGYKGAPRFFEIQARGGFGYQRWFFPSEWIGGINNNDLSRPVAKFGFDFDFNLGEAKAWTISLRPAVVMNLTNDFNSALPGYFAGCVYADQCTAYGHNVVGQITAGVTYHFKTSNGTHNFAPVKPQIVTETVEKVVEKPVEKIVEKVVEKKVATGSSIYVVEFEQNKANLSNAAKATLDQIANGSTVIIDAYASPEGAKSYNQKLSQKRADAVKGYLENKGVKVADAQAHGAESKSSQRIVYVRIK
;
A
#
# COMPACT_ATOMS: atom_id res chain seq x y z
N MET A 1 0.71 5.76 15.40
CA MET A 1 1.28 6.12 14.08
C MET A 1 2.65 5.50 13.84
N VAL A 2 3.59 5.55 14.78
CA VAL A 2 4.94 4.96 14.64
C VAL A 2 4.93 3.44 14.45
N ALA A 3 4.03 2.71 15.11
CA ALA A 3 3.91 1.24 14.97
C ALA A 3 3.41 0.79 13.58
N MET A 4 2.59 1.60 12.89
CA MET A 4 2.15 1.31 11.53
C MET A 4 3.27 1.50 10.49
N PHE A 5 4.19 2.44 10.72
CA PHE A 5 5.35 2.63 9.85
C PHE A 5 6.35 1.47 9.91
N SER A 6 6.55 0.87 11.09
CA SER A 6 7.47 -0.27 11.25
C SER A 6 6.93 -1.56 10.59
N MET A 7 5.61 -1.73 10.52
CA MET A 7 4.99 -2.89 9.84
C MET A 7 5.07 -2.78 8.32
N ALA A 8 5.08 -1.56 7.76
CA ALA A 8 5.22 -1.35 6.32
C ALA A 8 6.60 -1.76 5.78
N TYR A 9 7.63 -1.68 6.61
CA TYR A 9 9.00 -2.07 6.24
C TYR A 9 9.17 -3.59 6.12
N SER A 10 8.46 -4.37 6.93
CA SER A 10 8.56 -5.84 6.89
C SER A 10 7.82 -6.48 5.71
N ALA A 11 6.81 -5.81 5.14
CA ALA A 11 6.09 -6.30 3.97
C ALA A 11 6.85 -6.10 2.64
N ASN A 12 7.89 -5.28 2.63
CA ASN A 12 8.70 -4.99 1.43
C ASN A 12 9.83 -6.02 1.16
N ALA A 13 10.00 -7.01 2.03
CA ALA A 13 11.11 -7.97 1.93
C ALA A 13 11.01 -8.94 0.75
N GLN A 14 9.90 -8.97 0.01
CA GLN A 14 9.68 -9.97 -1.03
C GLN A 14 10.03 -9.54 -2.46
N TYR A 15 10.07 -8.24 -2.77
CA TYR A 15 10.43 -7.75 -4.11
C TYR A 15 11.08 -6.38 -4.01
N ASN A 16 12.22 -6.23 -4.66
CA ASN A 16 12.77 -4.92 -4.93
C ASN A 16 11.89 -4.29 -6.03
N VAL A 17 11.01 -3.38 -5.63
CA VAL A 17 10.07 -2.71 -6.55
C VAL A 17 10.57 -1.32 -6.88
N ASP A 18 10.43 -0.94 -8.15
CA ASP A 18 10.63 0.42 -8.65
C ASP A 18 9.34 1.23 -8.51
N GLY A 19 9.45 2.55 -8.51
CA GLY A 19 8.30 3.44 -8.37
C GLY A 19 8.22 4.12 -7.00
N HIS A 20 9.35 4.31 -6.33
CA HIS A 20 9.42 4.99 -5.01
C HIS A 20 9.62 6.52 -5.09
N LYS A 21 9.70 7.11 -6.30
CA LYS A 21 9.84 8.55 -6.43
C LYS A 21 8.59 9.26 -5.93
N PHE A 22 8.73 10.51 -5.47
CA PHE A 22 7.62 11.27 -4.90
C PHE A 22 6.41 11.35 -5.85
N TRP A 23 6.65 11.53 -7.15
CA TRP A 23 5.58 11.65 -8.17
C TRP A 23 5.04 10.33 -8.69
N ASP A 24 5.64 9.19 -8.31
CA ASP A 24 5.15 7.87 -8.71
C ASP A 24 3.95 7.43 -7.87
N ASN A 25 3.12 6.55 -8.41
CA ASN A 25 1.98 5.91 -7.74
C ASN A 25 0.95 6.89 -7.13
N TRP A 26 0.76 8.00 -7.80
CA TRP A 26 -0.40 8.86 -7.54
C TRP A 26 -1.61 8.36 -8.31
N SER A 27 -2.78 8.53 -7.74
CA SER A 27 -4.05 8.27 -8.40
C SER A 27 -5.10 9.29 -7.99
N ILE A 28 -6.07 9.50 -8.87
CA ILE A 28 -7.23 10.36 -8.61
C ILE A 28 -8.49 9.56 -8.88
N GLY A 29 -9.48 9.73 -8.02
CA GLY A 29 -10.75 9.03 -8.15
C GLY A 29 -11.94 9.92 -7.91
N VAL A 30 -13.06 9.45 -8.42
CA VAL A 30 -14.38 10.00 -8.13
C VAL A 30 -15.24 8.89 -7.52
N GLU A 31 -16.11 9.26 -6.60
CA GLU A 31 -17.01 8.31 -5.97
C GLU A 31 -18.42 8.90 -5.81
N GLY A 32 -19.40 8.02 -5.81
CA GLY A 32 -20.78 8.37 -5.53
C GLY A 32 -21.50 7.20 -4.85
N GLY A 33 -22.51 7.51 -4.07
CA GLY A 33 -23.23 6.48 -3.33
C GLY A 33 -24.31 7.04 -2.42
N ILE A 34 -24.59 6.28 -1.39
CA ILE A 34 -25.64 6.59 -0.42
C ILE A 34 -25.07 6.58 1.00
N THR A 35 -25.75 7.34 1.85
CA THR A 35 -25.53 7.32 3.31
C THR A 35 -26.74 6.73 4.00
N THR A 36 -26.50 6.05 5.13
CA THR A 36 -27.55 5.52 6.02
C THR A 36 -27.26 5.92 7.45
N ASN A 37 -28.25 5.89 8.31
CA ASN A 37 -28.05 6.14 9.74
C ASN A 37 -27.80 4.85 10.50
N ALA A 38 -27.04 4.92 11.58
CA ALA A 38 -26.82 3.77 12.44
C ALA A 38 -28.10 3.22 13.08
N HIS A 39 -29.12 4.05 13.24
CA HIS A 39 -30.42 3.65 13.80
C HIS A 39 -31.32 2.96 12.78
N ASP A 40 -31.17 3.26 11.49
CA ASP A 40 -31.94 2.67 10.41
C ASP A 40 -31.06 2.40 9.17
N TRP A 41 -30.35 1.29 9.20
CA TRP A 41 -29.44 0.88 8.13
C TRP A 41 -30.15 0.57 6.82
N ASN A 42 -31.47 0.30 6.87
CA ASN A 42 -32.23 -0.11 5.70
C ASN A 42 -32.75 1.08 4.90
N THR A 43 -32.79 2.27 5.50
CA THR A 43 -33.32 3.46 4.84
C THR A 43 -32.17 4.38 4.41
N PRO A 44 -31.96 4.58 3.09
CA PRO A 44 -31.00 5.57 2.62
C PRO A 44 -31.38 6.97 3.12
N ASN A 45 -30.40 7.67 3.66
CA ASN A 45 -30.58 9.00 4.22
C ASN A 45 -30.39 10.10 3.18
N GLY A 46 -29.50 9.88 2.22
CA GLY A 46 -29.19 10.81 1.14
C GLY A 46 -28.10 10.27 0.24
N ALA A 47 -27.77 11.03 -0.77
CA ALA A 47 -26.67 10.74 -1.68
C ALA A 47 -25.36 11.35 -1.17
N ILE A 48 -24.25 10.77 -1.60
CA ILE A 48 -22.90 11.29 -1.39
C ILE A 48 -22.14 11.24 -2.71
N VAL A 49 -21.39 12.30 -2.99
CA VAL A 49 -20.43 12.36 -4.09
C VAL A 49 -19.09 12.83 -3.58
N GLY A 50 -18.01 12.40 -4.20
CA GLY A 50 -16.69 12.78 -3.73
C GLY A 50 -15.60 12.63 -4.77
N ILE A 51 -14.48 13.25 -4.45
CA ILE A 51 -13.21 13.11 -5.17
C ILE A 51 -12.15 12.71 -4.18
N ASN A 52 -11.18 11.95 -4.64
CA ASN A 52 -10.05 11.55 -3.81
C ASN A 52 -8.74 11.56 -4.60
N ALA A 53 -7.66 11.85 -3.90
CA ALA A 53 -6.30 11.73 -4.40
C ALA A 53 -5.56 10.75 -3.48
N THR A 54 -4.94 9.74 -4.06
CA THR A 54 -4.24 8.70 -3.31
C THR A 54 -2.79 8.64 -3.73
N LYS A 55 -1.91 8.52 -2.76
CA LYS A 55 -0.49 8.23 -2.93
C LYS A 55 -0.16 6.86 -2.34
N ALA A 56 0.17 5.88 -3.17
CA ALA A 56 0.72 4.64 -2.67
C ALA A 56 2.22 4.83 -2.38
N VAL A 57 2.61 4.55 -1.14
CA VAL A 57 4.00 4.65 -0.66
C VAL A 57 4.69 3.30 -0.78
N THR A 58 3.95 2.23 -0.56
CA THR A 58 4.37 0.85 -0.75
C THR A 58 3.26 0.08 -1.44
N PRO A 59 3.52 -1.12 -1.97
CA PRO A 59 2.44 -1.97 -2.48
C PRO A 59 1.37 -2.33 -1.44
N VAL A 60 1.66 -2.13 -0.14
CA VAL A 60 0.76 -2.44 0.97
C VAL A 60 0.08 -1.20 1.53
N VAL A 61 0.80 -0.06 1.61
CA VAL A 61 0.34 1.14 2.32
C VAL A 61 0.17 2.31 1.36
N SER A 62 -1.00 2.96 1.43
CA SER A 62 -1.32 4.16 0.68
C SER A 62 -1.95 5.21 1.61
N PHE A 63 -1.76 6.48 1.26
CA PHE A 63 -2.42 7.61 1.89
C PHE A 63 -3.40 8.25 0.92
N GLU A 64 -4.59 8.57 1.38
CA GLU A 64 -5.64 9.18 0.58
C GLU A 64 -6.15 10.45 1.26
N LEU A 65 -6.31 11.49 0.47
CA LEU A 65 -7.08 12.68 0.83
C LEU A 65 -8.38 12.65 0.03
N GLY A 66 -9.51 12.55 0.73
CA GLY A 66 -10.84 12.53 0.15
C GLY A 66 -11.65 13.74 0.56
N ILE A 67 -12.37 14.31 -0.40
CA ILE A 67 -13.37 15.36 -0.17
C ILE A 67 -14.71 14.80 -0.65
N THR A 68 -15.71 14.81 0.23
CA THR A 68 -17.05 14.31 -0.10
C THR A 68 -18.12 15.33 0.26
N ALA A 69 -19.14 15.42 -0.57
CA ALA A 69 -20.33 16.27 -0.37
C ALA A 69 -21.57 15.39 -0.23
N GLY A 70 -22.34 15.64 0.82
CA GLY A 70 -23.67 15.05 1.00
C GLY A 70 -24.70 15.83 0.23
N ILE A 71 -25.59 15.12 -0.47
CA ILE A 71 -26.62 15.71 -1.32
C ILE A 71 -27.98 15.23 -0.85
N ASN A 72 -28.87 16.17 -0.56
CA ASN A 72 -30.26 15.92 -0.09
C ASN A 72 -30.35 14.92 1.06
N ASN A 73 -29.40 14.99 2.00
CA ASN A 73 -29.44 14.14 3.18
C ASN A 73 -30.58 14.61 4.10
N ASN A 74 -31.39 13.66 4.55
CA ASN A 74 -32.36 13.98 5.59
C ASN A 74 -31.60 14.15 6.91
N TYR A 75 -31.99 15.19 7.69
CA TYR A 75 -31.55 15.26 9.09
C TYR A 75 -32.23 14.11 9.85
N ASN A 76 -31.48 13.13 10.17
CA ASN A 76 -31.78 11.76 10.53
C ASN A 76 -32.97 11.52 11.45
N TRP A 77 -33.16 12.36 12.41
CA TRP A 77 -34.17 12.18 13.46
C TRP A 77 -35.42 13.04 13.25
N LEU A 78 -35.33 14.11 12.44
CA LEU A 78 -36.47 14.98 12.15
C LEU A 78 -37.23 14.57 10.88
N ARG A 79 -36.69 13.67 10.05
CA ARG A 79 -37.21 13.30 8.70
C ARG A 79 -37.47 14.48 7.80
N VAL A 80 -36.78 15.59 8.01
CA VAL A 80 -36.94 16.83 7.29
C VAL A 80 -35.82 16.95 6.27
N LYS A 81 -36.16 17.18 5.02
CA LYS A 81 -35.18 17.42 3.96
C LYS A 81 -34.49 18.76 4.17
N SER A 82 -33.18 18.78 3.95
CA SER A 82 -32.46 20.02 3.81
C SER A 82 -32.97 20.82 2.61
N PRO A 83 -33.16 22.13 2.71
CA PRO A 83 -33.44 22.98 1.57
C PRO A 83 -32.18 23.19 0.70
N ASN A 84 -31.00 22.90 1.21
CA ASN A 84 -29.74 22.99 0.47
C ASN A 84 -29.50 21.75 -0.38
N VAL A 85 -29.00 21.93 -1.59
CA VAL A 85 -28.60 20.81 -2.45
C VAL A 85 -27.40 20.08 -1.83
N ILE A 86 -26.45 20.84 -1.30
CA ILE A 86 -25.30 20.30 -0.55
C ILE A 86 -25.55 20.57 0.93
N ASP A 87 -25.67 19.50 1.70
CA ASP A 87 -25.98 19.56 3.13
C ASP A 87 -24.74 19.59 3.99
N ASN A 88 -23.71 18.88 3.53
CA ASN A 88 -22.46 18.75 4.26
C ASN A 88 -21.30 18.60 3.29
N LEU A 89 -20.14 19.00 3.77
CA LEU A 89 -18.86 18.81 3.10
C LEU A 89 -17.89 18.18 4.11
N SER A 90 -17.20 17.11 3.71
CA SER A 90 -16.17 16.52 4.56
C SER A 90 -14.84 16.40 3.81
N ALA A 91 -13.76 16.62 4.56
CA ALA A 91 -12.40 16.40 4.11
C ALA A 91 -11.72 15.43 5.08
N ILE A 92 -11.28 14.28 4.57
CA ILE A 92 -10.75 13.17 5.38
C ILE A 92 -9.42 12.71 4.81
N ALA A 93 -8.40 12.68 5.66
CA ALA A 93 -7.13 12.04 5.38
C ALA A 93 -7.16 10.60 5.89
N SER A 94 -6.94 9.64 5.02
CA SER A 94 -7.05 8.21 5.32
C SER A 94 -5.76 7.47 5.00
N THR A 95 -5.48 6.43 5.78
CA THR A 95 -4.50 5.40 5.45
C THR A 95 -5.25 4.18 4.91
N LYS A 96 -4.74 3.62 3.82
CA LYS A 96 -5.27 2.39 3.23
C LYS A 96 -4.21 1.30 3.31
N ILE A 97 -4.63 0.10 3.68
CA ILE A 97 -3.77 -1.07 3.81
C ILE A 97 -4.31 -2.16 2.87
N ASN A 98 -3.54 -2.53 1.86
CA ASN A 98 -3.88 -3.62 0.96
C ASN A 98 -3.68 -4.96 1.67
N LEU A 99 -4.79 -5.57 2.10
CA LEU A 99 -4.78 -6.82 2.86
C LEU A 99 -4.27 -8.00 2.02
N MET A 100 -4.58 -8.01 0.72
CA MET A 100 -4.11 -9.08 -0.17
C MET A 100 -2.59 -9.03 -0.34
N ASN A 101 -2.01 -7.83 -0.44
CA ASN A 101 -0.56 -7.68 -0.54
C ASN A 101 0.12 -7.90 0.82
N TRP A 102 -0.56 -7.57 1.91
CA TRP A 102 -0.03 -7.81 3.24
C TRP A 102 0.10 -9.31 3.56
N PHE A 103 -0.98 -10.08 3.35
CA PHE A 103 -0.99 -11.50 3.72
C PHE A 103 -0.39 -12.42 2.65
N CYS A 104 -0.58 -12.10 1.36
CA CYS A 104 -0.18 -12.96 0.25
C CYS A 104 1.05 -12.43 -0.52
N GLY A 105 1.68 -11.34 -0.05
CA GLY A 105 2.79 -10.67 -0.73
C GLY A 105 2.38 -9.99 -2.04
N TYR A 106 3.16 -9.01 -2.47
CA TYR A 106 2.98 -8.33 -3.75
C TYR A 106 3.59 -9.17 -4.89
N LYS A 107 2.87 -9.37 -6.00
CA LYS A 107 3.32 -10.21 -7.13
C LYS A 107 3.96 -9.43 -8.29
N GLY A 108 4.36 -8.19 -8.04
CA GLY A 108 4.97 -7.32 -9.05
C GLY A 108 3.98 -6.59 -9.95
N ALA A 109 2.68 -6.87 -9.80
CA ALA A 109 1.58 -6.12 -10.42
C ALA A 109 0.33 -6.25 -9.55
N PRO A 110 -0.59 -5.27 -9.57
CA PRO A 110 -1.88 -5.38 -8.88
C PRO A 110 -2.69 -6.57 -9.40
N ARG A 111 -3.35 -7.27 -8.48
CA ARG A 111 -4.28 -8.33 -8.83
C ARG A 111 -5.53 -7.74 -9.48
N PHE A 112 -6.31 -8.58 -10.15
CA PHE A 112 -7.61 -8.16 -10.69
C PHE A 112 -8.53 -7.70 -9.55
N PHE A 113 -8.58 -8.44 -8.45
CA PHE A 113 -9.35 -8.13 -7.26
C PHE A 113 -8.45 -7.97 -6.05
N GLU A 114 -8.64 -6.87 -5.32
CA GLU A 114 -7.91 -6.56 -4.09
C GLU A 114 -8.86 -6.02 -3.01
N ILE A 115 -8.55 -6.29 -1.76
CA ILE A 115 -9.27 -5.77 -0.60
C ILE A 115 -8.31 -4.88 0.18
N GLN A 116 -8.76 -3.65 0.43
CA GLN A 116 -8.01 -2.70 1.25
C GLN A 116 -8.82 -2.34 2.49
N ALA A 117 -8.18 -2.32 3.66
CA ALA A 117 -8.74 -1.72 4.86
C ALA A 117 -8.42 -0.23 4.86
N ARG A 118 -9.39 0.59 5.25
CA ARG A 118 -9.28 2.05 5.29
C ARG A 118 -9.55 2.55 6.70
N GLY A 119 -8.71 3.49 7.17
CA GLY A 119 -8.95 4.24 8.41
C GLY A 119 -8.46 5.67 8.26
N GLY A 120 -9.26 6.65 8.69
CA GLY A 120 -8.90 8.04 8.50
C GLY A 120 -9.58 8.98 9.49
N PHE A 121 -9.07 10.20 9.54
CA PHE A 121 -9.58 11.30 10.35
C PHE A 121 -9.71 12.55 9.50
N GLY A 122 -10.67 13.40 9.85
CA GLY A 122 -10.89 14.63 9.12
C GLY A 122 -11.92 15.52 9.79
N TYR A 123 -12.44 16.40 9.00
CA TYR A 123 -13.47 17.34 9.40
C TYR A 123 -14.66 17.23 8.46
N GLN A 124 -15.87 17.35 9.05
CA GLN A 124 -17.13 17.45 8.33
C GLN A 124 -17.82 18.74 8.78
N ARG A 125 -18.25 19.54 7.79
CA ARG A 125 -19.06 20.76 7.99
C ARG A 125 -20.46 20.53 7.47
N TRP A 126 -21.44 20.81 8.31
CA TRP A 126 -22.85 20.81 7.94
C TRP A 126 -23.35 22.22 7.73
N PHE A 127 -24.13 22.43 6.68
CA PHE A 127 -24.71 23.70 6.33
C PHE A 127 -26.17 23.73 6.76
N PHE A 128 -26.46 24.49 7.81
CA PHE A 128 -27.82 24.65 8.34
C PHE A 128 -28.39 26.00 7.92
N PRO A 129 -29.55 26.05 7.24
CA PRO A 129 -30.22 27.32 6.96
C PRO A 129 -30.80 27.91 8.25
N SER A 130 -30.65 29.21 8.39
CA SER A 130 -31.03 29.98 9.60
C SER A 130 -32.51 29.89 9.98
N GLU A 131 -33.38 29.65 9.02
CA GLU A 131 -34.84 29.60 9.19
C GLU A 131 -35.33 28.27 9.78
N TRP A 132 -34.48 27.30 9.89
CA TRP A 132 -34.85 25.92 10.12
C TRP A 132 -34.92 25.50 11.58
N ILE A 133 -34.23 26.21 12.43
CA ILE A 133 -34.15 25.89 13.87
C ILE A 133 -34.58 27.14 14.62
N GLY A 134 -35.87 27.25 14.93
CA GLY A 134 -36.53 28.42 15.56
C GLY A 134 -35.66 29.16 16.56
N GLY A 135 -35.00 30.23 16.13
CA GLY A 135 -34.28 31.17 16.99
C GLY A 135 -32.86 30.77 17.40
N ILE A 136 -32.31 29.68 16.91
CA ILE A 136 -30.89 29.34 17.16
C ILE A 136 -30.03 29.96 16.08
N ASN A 137 -29.10 30.82 16.50
CA ASN A 137 -28.16 31.49 15.62
C ASN A 137 -27.44 30.50 14.69
N ASN A 138 -27.49 30.81 13.45
CA ASN A 138 -26.96 30.25 12.24
C ASN A 138 -25.48 29.89 12.30
N ASN A 139 -25.09 28.89 13.07
CA ASN A 139 -23.72 28.40 13.09
C ASN A 139 -23.64 27.10 12.35
N ASP A 140 -23.08 27.14 11.15
CA ASP A 140 -22.61 25.96 10.46
C ASP A 140 -21.81 25.08 11.44
N LEU A 141 -22.19 23.83 11.51
CA LEU A 141 -21.59 22.91 12.47
C LEU A 141 -20.39 22.21 11.83
N SER A 142 -19.19 22.48 12.36
CA SER A 142 -17.97 21.79 11.94
C SER A 142 -17.54 20.80 13.02
N ARG A 143 -17.26 19.54 12.64
CA ARG A 143 -16.92 18.48 13.58
C ARG A 143 -15.75 17.63 13.10
N PRO A 144 -14.85 17.21 14.00
CA PRO A 144 -13.90 16.17 13.70
C PRO A 144 -14.63 14.83 13.53
N VAL A 145 -14.22 14.09 12.50
CA VAL A 145 -14.80 12.78 12.17
C VAL A 145 -13.70 11.74 12.00
N ALA A 146 -14.03 10.49 12.32
CA ALA A 146 -13.26 9.32 11.95
C ALA A 146 -14.02 8.50 10.92
N LYS A 147 -13.31 7.96 9.93
CA LYS A 147 -13.87 7.07 8.89
C LYS A 147 -13.12 5.75 8.91
N PHE A 148 -13.88 4.64 8.94
CA PHE A 148 -13.36 3.29 8.84
C PHE A 148 -14.15 2.51 7.79
N GLY A 149 -13.47 1.67 7.03
CA GLY A 149 -14.14 0.91 5.99
C GLY A 149 -13.22 -0.03 5.24
N PHE A 150 -13.79 -0.60 4.19
CA PHE A 150 -13.07 -1.46 3.25
C PHE A 150 -13.28 -0.94 1.83
N ASP A 151 -12.27 -1.13 0.99
CA ASP A 151 -12.37 -0.95 -0.44
C ASP A 151 -12.24 -2.33 -1.09
N PHE A 152 -13.24 -2.69 -1.89
CA PHE A 152 -13.22 -3.85 -2.77
C PHE A 152 -12.89 -3.35 -4.18
N ASP A 153 -11.64 -3.52 -4.57
CA ASP A 153 -11.07 -2.92 -5.77
C ASP A 153 -10.98 -3.94 -6.90
N PHE A 154 -11.48 -3.56 -8.07
CA PHE A 154 -11.39 -4.31 -9.31
C PHE A 154 -10.47 -3.55 -10.28
N ASN A 155 -9.24 -4.04 -10.44
CA ASN A 155 -8.21 -3.42 -11.27
C ASN A 155 -8.35 -3.88 -12.72
N LEU A 156 -8.66 -2.95 -13.62
CA LEU A 156 -9.05 -3.22 -14.99
C LEU A 156 -7.88 -3.09 -15.98
N GLY A 157 -7.97 -3.89 -17.03
CA GLY A 157 -7.02 -3.90 -18.14
C GLY A 157 -5.67 -4.51 -17.77
N GLU A 158 -4.79 -4.68 -18.73
CA GLU A 158 -3.43 -5.23 -18.54
C GLU A 158 -2.55 -4.24 -17.80
N ALA A 159 -2.63 -2.95 -18.14
CA ALA A 159 -1.84 -1.89 -17.52
C ALA A 159 -2.29 -1.54 -16.08
N LYS A 160 -3.47 -2.04 -15.63
CA LYS A 160 -4.05 -1.72 -14.33
C LYS A 160 -4.13 -0.20 -14.05
N ALA A 161 -4.41 0.57 -15.11
CA ALA A 161 -4.51 2.01 -15.03
C ALA A 161 -5.83 2.49 -14.39
N TRP A 162 -6.85 1.66 -14.40
CA TRP A 162 -8.17 1.95 -13.90
C TRP A 162 -8.61 0.95 -12.85
N THR A 163 -9.24 1.46 -11.79
CA THR A 163 -9.84 0.66 -10.72
C THR A 163 -11.28 1.07 -10.52
N ILE A 164 -12.19 0.09 -10.48
CA ILE A 164 -13.56 0.27 -9.98
C ILE A 164 -13.58 -0.25 -8.56
N SER A 165 -14.15 0.53 -7.64
CA SER A 165 -14.20 0.19 -6.22
C SER A 165 -15.62 0.20 -5.69
N LEU A 166 -15.95 -0.75 -4.80
CA LEU A 166 -17.09 -0.70 -3.90
C LEU A 166 -16.55 -0.42 -2.49
N ARG A 167 -17.06 0.61 -1.81
CA ARG A 167 -16.46 1.18 -0.60
C ARG A 167 -17.47 1.32 0.53
N PRO A 168 -17.83 0.23 1.24
CA PRO A 168 -18.56 0.34 2.49
C PRO A 168 -17.69 0.98 3.57
N ALA A 169 -18.24 1.94 4.29
CA ALA A 169 -17.56 2.65 5.36
C ALA A 169 -18.53 3.11 6.44
N VAL A 170 -17.98 3.39 7.60
CA VAL A 170 -18.65 4.02 8.73
C VAL A 170 -17.93 5.31 9.06
N VAL A 171 -18.66 6.40 9.19
CA VAL A 171 -18.17 7.71 9.61
C VAL A 171 -18.73 8.01 10.99
N MET A 172 -17.85 8.34 11.91
CA MET A 172 -18.18 8.61 13.30
C MET A 172 -17.79 10.05 13.64
N ASN A 173 -18.70 10.81 14.23
CA ASN A 173 -18.38 12.10 14.84
C ASN A 173 -17.63 11.86 16.17
N LEU A 174 -16.57 12.62 16.36
CA LEU A 174 -15.69 12.45 17.55
C LEU A 174 -16.04 13.41 18.69
N THR A 175 -17.04 14.29 18.53
CA THR A 175 -17.47 15.23 19.57
C THR A 175 -18.85 14.87 20.09
N ASN A 176 -19.02 15.00 21.40
CA ASN A 176 -20.29 14.77 22.11
C ASN A 176 -21.19 16.00 22.17
N ASP A 177 -20.83 17.10 21.49
CA ASP A 177 -21.46 18.42 21.65
C ASP A 177 -22.86 18.55 21.07
N PHE A 178 -23.46 17.47 20.55
CA PHE A 178 -24.84 17.52 20.03
C PHE A 178 -25.84 17.97 21.08
N ASN A 179 -25.56 17.72 22.37
CA ASN A 179 -26.43 18.11 23.47
C ASN A 179 -26.31 19.59 23.86
N SER A 180 -25.18 20.25 23.58
CA SER A 180 -24.94 21.64 24.00
C SER A 180 -25.32 22.68 22.96
N ALA A 181 -25.34 22.31 21.66
CA ALA A 181 -25.63 23.25 20.59
C ALA A 181 -27.13 23.51 20.35
N LEU A 182 -28.02 22.67 20.92
CA LEU A 182 -29.47 22.75 20.70
C LEU A 182 -30.27 22.57 22.00
N PRO A 183 -30.07 23.42 23.02
CA PRO A 183 -30.70 23.22 24.34
C PRO A 183 -32.24 23.35 24.34
N GLY A 184 -32.83 23.99 23.33
CA GLY A 184 -34.30 24.21 23.25
C GLY A 184 -35.04 23.11 22.48
N TYR A 185 -34.40 22.34 21.63
CA TYR A 185 -35.05 21.39 20.74
C TYR A 185 -35.20 20.00 21.35
N PHE A 186 -34.35 19.66 22.33
CA PHE A 186 -34.41 18.40 23.07
C PHE A 186 -35.44 18.38 24.20
N ALA A 187 -36.06 19.51 24.52
CA ALA A 187 -37.16 19.55 25.49
C ALA A 187 -38.41 18.74 25.06
N GLY A 188 -38.45 18.30 23.79
CA GLY A 188 -39.48 17.41 23.25
C GLY A 188 -39.11 15.93 23.20
N CYS A 189 -37.88 15.54 23.55
CA CYS A 189 -37.53 14.15 23.70
C CYS A 189 -38.11 13.60 25.00
N VAL A 190 -39.20 12.85 24.88
CA VAL A 190 -39.98 12.31 25.99
C VAL A 190 -39.18 11.22 26.77
N TYR A 191 -38.09 10.68 26.18
CA TYR A 191 -37.25 9.68 26.77
C TYR A 191 -35.76 10.06 26.60
N ALA A 192 -35.07 10.24 27.72
CA ALA A 192 -33.64 10.60 27.76
C ALA A 192 -32.74 9.54 27.08
N ASP A 193 -33.16 8.31 27.00
CA ASP A 193 -32.49 7.19 26.32
C ASP A 193 -32.56 7.25 24.80
N GLN A 194 -33.57 7.95 24.23
CA GLN A 194 -33.65 8.18 22.78
C GLN A 194 -32.77 9.35 22.31
N CYS A 195 -32.32 10.18 23.24
CA CYS A 195 -31.41 11.29 23.00
C CYS A 195 -29.96 10.96 23.30
N THR A 196 -29.65 9.74 23.70
CA THR A 196 -28.28 9.32 24.00
C THR A 196 -27.44 9.31 22.74
N ALA A 197 -26.28 9.91 22.84
CA ALA A 197 -25.35 10.29 21.79
C ALA A 197 -24.85 9.12 20.90
N TYR A 198 -25.09 7.88 21.24
CA TYR A 198 -24.49 6.73 20.57
C TYR A 198 -25.10 6.39 19.20
N GLY A 199 -26.36 6.66 18.94
CA GLY A 199 -27.02 6.31 17.68
C GLY A 199 -26.93 7.38 16.59
N HIS A 200 -26.69 8.63 16.96
CA HIS A 200 -26.73 9.77 16.02
C HIS A 200 -25.35 10.21 15.51
N ASN A 201 -24.29 9.69 16.10
CA ASN A 201 -22.92 10.05 15.75
C ASN A 201 -22.29 9.15 14.68
N VAL A 202 -23.01 8.13 14.22
CA VAL A 202 -22.49 7.14 13.29
C VAL A 202 -23.34 7.13 12.02
N VAL A 203 -22.68 7.27 10.88
CA VAL A 203 -23.29 7.24 9.56
C VAL A 203 -22.63 6.12 8.75
N GLY A 204 -23.45 5.22 8.21
CA GLY A 204 -23.02 4.24 7.23
C GLY A 204 -22.92 4.89 5.85
N GLN A 205 -21.93 4.51 5.09
CA GLN A 205 -21.73 4.94 3.71
C GLN A 205 -21.44 3.73 2.83
N ILE A 206 -22.09 3.67 1.67
CA ILE A 206 -21.75 2.71 0.62
C ILE A 206 -21.55 3.53 -0.64
N THR A 207 -20.30 3.60 -1.13
CA THR A 207 -19.96 4.31 -2.35
C THR A 207 -19.38 3.36 -3.39
N ALA A 208 -19.62 3.67 -4.65
CA ALA A 208 -18.91 3.11 -5.79
C ALA A 208 -18.05 4.20 -6.40
N GLY A 209 -16.85 3.85 -6.83
CA GLY A 209 -15.91 4.83 -7.36
C GLY A 209 -15.12 4.29 -8.54
N VAL A 210 -14.58 5.23 -9.31
CA VAL A 210 -13.63 4.97 -10.38
C VAL A 210 -12.38 5.75 -10.10
N THR A 211 -11.24 5.08 -10.15
CA THR A 211 -9.92 5.65 -9.87
C THR A 211 -9.00 5.45 -11.07
N TYR A 212 -8.28 6.50 -11.45
CA TYR A 212 -7.23 6.47 -12.44
C TYR A 212 -5.87 6.56 -11.78
N HIS A 213 -4.97 5.64 -12.11
CA HIS A 213 -3.59 5.60 -11.65
C HIS A 213 -2.69 6.27 -12.67
N PHE A 214 -1.95 7.30 -12.26
CA PHE A 214 -1.02 7.99 -13.15
C PHE A 214 0.18 7.11 -13.49
N LYS A 215 0.78 7.36 -14.65
CA LYS A 215 2.04 6.70 -15.03
C LYS A 215 3.15 7.08 -14.06
N THR A 216 3.90 6.10 -13.65
CA THR A 216 5.12 6.23 -12.86
C THR A 216 6.33 6.51 -13.76
N SER A 217 7.44 6.88 -13.17
CA SER A 217 8.70 7.16 -13.87
C SER A 217 9.26 5.96 -14.65
N ASN A 218 8.84 4.75 -14.31
CA ASN A 218 9.21 3.51 -15.02
C ASN A 218 8.25 3.16 -16.17
N GLY A 219 7.22 4.00 -16.42
CA GLY A 219 6.25 3.83 -17.50
C GLY A 219 5.06 2.92 -17.19
N THR A 220 4.99 2.34 -15.98
CA THR A 220 3.85 1.56 -15.50
C THR A 220 2.85 2.46 -14.76
N HIS A 221 1.71 1.92 -14.33
CA HIS A 221 0.73 2.64 -13.51
C HIS A 221 0.78 2.25 -12.02
N ASN A 222 1.72 1.37 -11.65
CA ASN A 222 1.84 0.80 -10.32
C ASN A 222 3.29 0.47 -10.03
N PHE A 223 3.58 0.02 -8.82
CA PHE A 223 4.88 -0.56 -8.50
C PHE A 223 5.19 -1.71 -9.46
N ALA A 224 6.40 -1.74 -9.97
CA ALA A 224 6.89 -2.79 -10.84
C ALA A 224 8.16 -3.42 -10.27
N PRO A 225 8.43 -4.70 -10.52
CA PRO A 225 9.72 -5.28 -10.20
C PRO A 225 10.83 -4.50 -10.87
N VAL A 226 11.94 -4.27 -10.17
CA VAL A 226 13.12 -3.63 -10.75
C VAL A 226 13.58 -4.47 -11.94
N LYS A 227 13.50 -3.92 -13.14
CA LYS A 227 14.07 -4.55 -14.32
C LYS A 227 15.58 -4.39 -14.26
N PRO A 228 16.39 -5.45 -14.40
CA PRO A 228 17.82 -5.30 -14.51
C PRO A 228 18.12 -4.40 -15.73
N GLN A 229 18.77 -3.27 -15.50
CA GLN A 229 19.26 -2.44 -16.59
C GLN A 229 20.47 -3.15 -17.23
N ILE A 230 20.33 -3.55 -18.46
CA ILE A 230 21.45 -4.04 -19.26
C ILE A 230 22.17 -2.80 -19.78
N VAL A 231 23.26 -2.43 -19.16
CA VAL A 231 24.16 -1.39 -19.68
C VAL A 231 25.06 -2.09 -20.71
N THR A 232 24.87 -1.78 -21.96
CA THR A 232 25.78 -2.19 -23.03
C THR A 232 26.94 -1.19 -23.03
N GLU A 233 28.04 -1.54 -22.39
CA GLU A 233 29.27 -0.76 -22.47
C GLU A 233 29.95 -1.13 -23.80
N THR A 234 29.94 -0.20 -24.76
CA THR A 234 30.71 -0.32 -25.99
C THR A 234 32.17 0.04 -25.65
N VAL A 235 32.99 -0.94 -25.43
CA VAL A 235 34.45 -0.71 -25.28
C VAL A 235 35.01 -0.56 -26.67
N GLU A 236 35.22 0.70 -27.11
CA GLU A 236 36.07 0.99 -28.25
C GLU A 236 37.53 0.65 -27.91
N LYS A 237 37.98 -0.49 -28.37
CA LYS A 237 39.37 -0.88 -28.34
C LYS A 237 40.08 -0.23 -29.52
N VAL A 238 40.73 0.91 -29.31
CA VAL A 238 41.64 1.47 -30.32
C VAL A 238 42.82 0.51 -30.49
N VAL A 239 42.84 -0.24 -31.59
CA VAL A 239 43.97 -1.03 -32.01
C VAL A 239 44.63 -0.31 -33.18
N GLU A 240 45.75 0.34 -32.92
CA GLU A 240 46.62 0.78 -34.02
C GLU A 240 47.38 -0.40 -34.59
N LYS A 241 47.22 -0.55 -35.93
CA LYS A 241 48.02 -1.25 -36.99
C LYS A 241 47.48 -2.57 -37.54
N PRO A 242 48.01 -3.05 -38.70
CA PRO A 242 47.22 -2.94 -39.94
C PRO A 242 46.81 -4.32 -40.50
N VAL A 243 45.69 -4.27 -41.23
CA VAL A 243 45.26 -5.17 -42.34
C VAL A 243 45.52 -6.67 -42.17
N GLU A 244 44.49 -7.37 -41.70
CA GLU A 244 44.02 -8.63 -42.31
C GLU A 244 42.57 -8.87 -41.88
N LYS A 245 41.74 -9.35 -42.81
CA LYS A 245 40.30 -9.61 -42.63
C LYS A 245 40.07 -10.60 -41.49
N ILE A 246 39.57 -10.14 -40.35
CA ILE A 246 39.03 -11.01 -39.31
C ILE A 246 37.55 -10.71 -39.18
N VAL A 247 36.74 -11.75 -39.37
CA VAL A 247 35.31 -11.76 -39.12
C VAL A 247 35.10 -11.53 -37.62
N GLU A 248 34.63 -10.34 -37.25
CA GLU A 248 34.29 -9.99 -35.85
C GLU A 248 33.12 -10.84 -35.37
N LYS A 249 33.42 -11.77 -34.46
CA LYS A 249 32.39 -12.43 -33.68
C LYS A 249 32.07 -11.51 -32.49
N VAL A 250 30.97 -10.78 -32.59
CA VAL A 250 30.48 -9.95 -31.51
C VAL A 250 30.11 -10.86 -30.34
N VAL A 251 30.92 -10.86 -29.30
CA VAL A 251 30.60 -11.49 -28.05
C VAL A 251 29.88 -10.44 -27.18
N GLU A 252 28.57 -10.47 -27.17
CA GLU A 252 27.77 -9.68 -26.25
C GLU A 252 28.03 -10.10 -24.82
N LYS A 253 28.84 -9.34 -24.08
CA LYS A 253 29.02 -9.51 -22.64
C LYS A 253 27.92 -8.71 -21.95
N LYS A 254 26.86 -9.39 -21.51
CA LYS A 254 25.84 -8.80 -20.64
C LYS A 254 26.44 -8.51 -19.27
N VAL A 255 26.69 -7.25 -18.97
CA VAL A 255 27.07 -6.80 -17.62
C VAL A 255 25.84 -6.16 -16.99
N ALA A 256 25.30 -6.78 -15.95
CA ALA A 256 24.24 -6.20 -15.14
C ALA A 256 24.85 -5.18 -14.18
N THR A 257 24.66 -3.88 -14.45
CA THR A 257 25.08 -2.79 -13.57
C THR A 257 23.85 -2.22 -12.85
N GLY A 258 23.51 -2.87 -11.80
CA GLY A 258 22.61 -2.44 -10.75
C GLY A 258 22.84 -3.33 -9.56
N SER A 259 22.94 -2.78 -8.37
CA SER A 259 23.11 -3.56 -7.14
C SER A 259 21.85 -4.40 -6.89
N SER A 260 21.61 -5.41 -7.73
CA SER A 260 20.50 -6.34 -7.54
C SER A 260 20.84 -7.26 -6.39
N ILE A 261 20.01 -7.20 -5.35
CA ILE A 261 20.12 -8.09 -4.19
C ILE A 261 19.08 -9.18 -4.36
N TYR A 262 19.54 -10.43 -4.44
CA TYR A 262 18.68 -11.61 -4.42
C TYR A 262 18.62 -12.15 -3.01
N VAL A 263 17.43 -12.46 -2.53
CA VAL A 263 17.19 -12.98 -1.19
C VAL A 263 16.80 -14.44 -1.30
N VAL A 264 17.55 -15.29 -0.65
CA VAL A 264 17.34 -16.74 -0.60
C VAL A 264 16.93 -17.14 0.80
N GLU A 265 15.73 -17.68 0.95
CA GLU A 265 15.20 -18.13 2.23
C GLU A 265 15.51 -19.61 2.48
N PHE A 266 15.75 -19.93 3.76
CA PHE A 266 16.00 -21.28 4.22
C PHE A 266 14.97 -21.69 5.29
N GLU A 267 14.61 -22.96 5.28
CA GLU A 267 13.82 -23.53 6.35
C GLU A 267 14.63 -23.58 7.67
N GLN A 268 13.90 -23.68 8.79
CA GLN A 268 14.53 -23.76 10.10
C GLN A 268 15.47 -24.96 10.18
N ASN A 269 16.68 -24.73 10.69
CA ASN A 269 17.76 -25.73 10.84
C ASN A 269 18.20 -26.42 9.54
N LYS A 270 17.81 -25.90 8.38
CA LYS A 270 18.22 -26.43 7.06
C LYS A 270 19.14 -25.48 6.32
N ALA A 271 20.03 -26.06 5.51
CA ALA A 271 20.91 -25.37 4.56
C ALA A 271 20.71 -25.86 3.12
N ASN A 272 19.70 -26.69 2.87
CA ASN A 272 19.38 -27.18 1.53
C ASN A 272 18.60 -26.13 0.76
N LEU A 273 18.95 -25.90 -0.50
CA LEU A 273 18.23 -24.99 -1.39
C LEU A 273 16.88 -25.61 -1.79
N SER A 274 15.80 -24.90 -1.50
CA SER A 274 14.46 -25.24 -2.00
C SER A 274 14.36 -24.97 -3.50
N ASN A 275 13.31 -25.49 -4.14
CA ASN A 275 13.05 -25.19 -5.55
C ASN A 275 12.81 -23.68 -5.78
N ALA A 276 12.17 -22.98 -4.84
CA ALA A 276 12.00 -21.55 -4.89
C ALA A 276 13.36 -20.80 -4.77
N ALA A 277 14.23 -21.25 -3.86
CA ALA A 277 15.58 -20.72 -3.71
C ALA A 277 16.39 -20.86 -5.01
N LYS A 278 16.35 -22.03 -5.63
CA LYS A 278 17.02 -22.29 -6.93
C LYS A 278 16.45 -21.37 -8.03
N ALA A 279 15.12 -21.24 -8.14
CA ALA A 279 14.49 -20.35 -9.11
C ALA A 279 14.88 -18.88 -8.94
N THR A 280 15.12 -18.43 -7.67
CA THR A 280 15.65 -17.09 -7.40
C THR A 280 17.11 -16.96 -7.87
N LEU A 281 17.96 -17.95 -7.58
CA LEU A 281 19.36 -17.96 -8.02
C LEU A 281 19.51 -18.12 -9.54
N ASP A 282 18.55 -18.76 -10.19
CA ASP A 282 18.52 -18.93 -11.65
C ASP A 282 18.31 -17.62 -12.41
N GLN A 283 17.81 -16.59 -11.75
CA GLN A 283 17.68 -15.24 -12.32
C GLN A 283 19.03 -14.51 -12.44
N ILE A 284 20.08 -14.97 -11.74
CA ILE A 284 21.40 -14.37 -11.81
C ILE A 284 22.06 -14.82 -13.12
N ALA A 285 22.48 -13.84 -13.95
CA ALA A 285 23.08 -14.13 -15.24
C ALA A 285 24.44 -14.87 -15.10
N ASN A 286 24.70 -15.81 -15.98
CA ASN A 286 25.99 -16.48 -16.06
C ASN A 286 27.13 -15.48 -16.32
N GLY A 287 28.27 -15.65 -15.68
CA GLY A 287 29.40 -14.73 -15.77
C GLY A 287 29.31 -13.50 -14.87
N SER A 288 28.20 -13.30 -14.13
CA SER A 288 28.11 -12.28 -13.11
C SER A 288 29.10 -12.54 -11.98
N THR A 289 29.50 -11.46 -11.29
CA THR A 289 30.28 -11.54 -10.03
C THR A 289 29.39 -11.16 -8.88
N VAL A 290 29.35 -11.98 -7.84
CA VAL A 290 28.45 -11.78 -6.69
C VAL A 290 29.18 -11.83 -5.35
N ILE A 291 28.57 -11.22 -4.35
CA ILE A 291 28.93 -11.28 -2.93
C ILE A 291 27.77 -11.95 -2.20
N ILE A 292 28.08 -12.86 -1.28
CA ILE A 292 27.11 -13.65 -0.52
C ILE A 292 27.23 -13.30 0.95
N ASP A 293 26.12 -12.91 1.60
CA ASP A 293 26.01 -12.67 3.02
C ASP A 293 24.94 -13.60 3.62
N ALA A 294 25.34 -14.55 4.44
CA ALA A 294 24.46 -15.57 4.98
C ALA A 294 24.17 -15.37 6.48
N TYR A 295 22.90 -15.50 6.85
CA TYR A 295 22.43 -15.30 8.22
C TYR A 295 21.67 -16.53 8.73
N ALA A 296 21.63 -16.65 10.05
CA ALA A 296 20.77 -17.58 10.78
C ALA A 296 19.85 -16.82 11.73
N SER A 297 18.70 -17.41 12.06
CA SER A 297 17.80 -16.85 13.07
C SER A 297 18.40 -16.94 14.48
N PRO A 298 18.00 -16.05 15.41
CA PRO A 298 18.66 -15.93 16.72
C PRO A 298 18.37 -17.10 17.69
N GLU A 299 17.52 -18.03 17.29
CA GLU A 299 17.23 -19.20 18.11
C GLU A 299 18.43 -20.15 18.14
N GLY A 300 18.83 -20.57 19.35
CA GLY A 300 19.91 -21.53 19.56
C GLY A 300 21.27 -20.93 19.90
N ALA A 301 22.26 -21.78 20.02
CA ALA A 301 23.62 -21.37 20.41
C ALA A 301 24.31 -20.56 19.31
N LYS A 302 25.07 -19.53 19.68
CA LYS A 302 25.79 -18.66 18.74
C LYS A 302 26.74 -19.46 17.82
N SER A 303 27.43 -20.45 18.36
CA SER A 303 28.34 -21.32 17.60
C SER A 303 27.60 -22.20 16.59
N TYR A 304 26.40 -22.65 16.90
CA TYR A 304 25.54 -23.40 15.99
C TYR A 304 25.06 -22.51 14.83
N ASN A 305 24.58 -21.31 15.15
CA ASN A 305 24.09 -20.36 14.14
C ASN A 305 25.22 -19.92 13.19
N GLN A 306 26.45 -19.77 13.69
CA GLN A 306 27.60 -19.47 12.86
C GLN A 306 27.89 -20.63 11.87
N LYS A 307 27.84 -21.88 12.32
CA LYS A 307 28.04 -23.06 11.46
C LYS A 307 26.88 -23.22 10.46
N LEU A 308 25.64 -22.90 10.87
CA LEU A 308 24.46 -22.99 10.00
C LEU A 308 24.48 -21.92 8.90
N SER A 309 24.84 -20.68 9.22
CA SER A 309 25.00 -19.62 8.21
C SER A 309 26.12 -19.95 7.24
N GLN A 310 27.24 -20.52 7.70
CA GLN A 310 28.32 -20.99 6.84
C GLN A 310 27.83 -22.04 5.84
N LYS A 311 27.11 -23.07 6.31
CA LYS A 311 26.55 -24.11 5.42
C LYS A 311 25.61 -23.54 4.38
N ARG A 312 24.84 -22.52 4.74
CA ARG A 312 23.95 -21.80 3.79
C ARG A 312 24.73 -21.02 2.74
N ALA A 313 25.77 -20.29 3.18
CA ALA A 313 26.68 -19.61 2.25
C ALA A 313 27.30 -20.59 1.26
N ASP A 314 27.82 -21.72 1.76
CA ASP A 314 28.46 -22.75 0.93
C ASP A 314 27.48 -23.39 -0.07
N ALA A 315 26.20 -23.62 0.34
CA ALA A 315 25.18 -24.17 -0.54
C ALA A 315 24.83 -23.21 -1.68
N VAL A 316 24.67 -21.91 -1.39
CA VAL A 316 24.43 -20.88 -2.41
C VAL A 316 25.63 -20.70 -3.32
N LYS A 317 26.83 -20.63 -2.74
CA LYS A 317 28.08 -20.52 -3.47
C LYS A 317 28.26 -21.68 -4.46
N GLY A 318 28.16 -22.93 -3.99
CA GLY A 318 28.31 -24.11 -4.85
C GLY A 318 27.28 -24.14 -5.98
N TYR A 319 26.03 -23.74 -5.71
CA TYR A 319 25.00 -23.65 -6.75
C TYR A 319 25.34 -22.62 -7.83
N LEU A 320 25.77 -21.42 -7.42
CA LEU A 320 26.09 -20.31 -8.33
C LEU A 320 27.36 -20.59 -9.13
N GLU A 321 28.40 -21.18 -8.52
CA GLU A 321 29.62 -21.56 -9.21
C GLU A 321 29.36 -22.64 -10.27
N ASN A 322 28.53 -23.66 -9.98
CA ASN A 322 28.09 -24.67 -10.94
C ASN A 322 27.32 -24.07 -12.13
N LYS A 323 26.65 -22.92 -11.89
CA LYS A 323 25.96 -22.16 -12.94
C LYS A 323 26.88 -21.25 -13.76
N GLY A 324 28.16 -21.10 -13.37
CA GLY A 324 29.11 -20.21 -14.05
C GLY A 324 29.09 -18.77 -13.53
N VAL A 325 28.55 -18.52 -12.34
CA VAL A 325 28.60 -17.23 -11.65
C VAL A 325 29.86 -17.19 -10.77
N LYS A 326 30.59 -16.07 -10.81
CA LYS A 326 31.79 -15.87 -9.98
C LYS A 326 31.38 -15.37 -8.59
N VAL A 327 31.80 -16.07 -7.54
CA VAL A 327 31.62 -15.60 -6.17
C VAL A 327 32.87 -14.86 -5.72
N ALA A 328 32.78 -13.54 -5.55
CA ALA A 328 33.90 -12.69 -5.13
C ALA A 328 34.15 -12.80 -3.63
N ASP A 329 33.11 -12.97 -2.86
CA ASP A 329 33.15 -13.10 -1.40
C ASP A 329 31.92 -13.87 -0.89
N ALA A 330 32.09 -14.61 0.22
CA ALA A 330 30.99 -15.32 0.87
C ALA A 330 31.19 -15.29 2.38
N GLN A 331 30.38 -14.52 3.07
CA GLN A 331 30.47 -14.30 4.50
C GLN A 331 29.28 -14.94 5.24
N ALA A 332 29.60 -15.54 6.40
CA ALA A 332 28.64 -16.14 7.30
C ALA A 332 28.57 -15.31 8.60
N HIS A 333 27.44 -14.69 8.86
CA HIS A 333 27.25 -13.76 9.98
C HIS A 333 26.60 -14.40 11.21
N GLY A 334 26.18 -15.65 11.12
CA GLY A 334 25.46 -16.32 12.22
C GLY A 334 24.14 -15.60 12.51
N ALA A 335 23.85 -15.40 13.80
CA ALA A 335 22.75 -14.59 14.29
C ALA A 335 23.28 -13.26 14.84
N GLU A 336 23.65 -12.34 13.97
CA GLU A 336 24.34 -11.10 14.31
C GLU A 336 23.41 -10.06 14.97
N SER A 337 22.10 -10.12 14.71
CA SER A 337 21.11 -9.24 15.32
C SER A 337 19.84 -10.00 15.71
N LYS A 338 19.03 -9.39 16.61
CA LYS A 338 17.71 -9.94 16.99
C LYS A 338 16.72 -10.02 15.80
N SER A 339 17.01 -9.31 14.71
CA SER A 339 16.24 -9.32 13.47
C SER A 339 16.84 -10.25 12.41
N SER A 340 17.91 -11.01 12.71
CA SER A 340 18.50 -11.96 11.79
C SER A 340 17.49 -13.02 11.38
N GLN A 341 17.30 -13.17 10.08
CA GLN A 341 16.36 -14.11 9.50
C GLN A 341 17.12 -15.30 8.90
N ARG A 342 16.40 -16.32 8.50
CA ARG A 342 16.95 -17.52 7.84
C ARG A 342 17.19 -17.26 6.36
N ILE A 343 18.02 -16.26 6.04
CA ILE A 343 18.20 -15.74 4.69
C ILE A 343 19.67 -15.66 4.29
N VAL A 344 19.89 -15.70 2.99
CA VAL A 344 21.17 -15.38 2.35
C VAL A 344 20.91 -14.27 1.32
N TYR A 345 21.66 -13.20 1.43
CA TYR A 345 21.69 -12.14 0.43
C TYR A 345 22.77 -12.45 -0.61
N VAL A 346 22.42 -12.34 -1.88
CA VAL A 346 23.36 -12.45 -3.00
C VAL A 346 23.32 -11.11 -3.73
N ARG A 347 24.42 -10.38 -3.67
CA ARG A 347 24.55 -9.05 -4.30
C ARG A 347 25.43 -9.17 -5.55
N ILE A 348 24.97 -8.65 -6.66
CA ILE A 348 25.80 -8.50 -7.85
C ILE A 348 26.77 -7.32 -7.62
N LYS A 349 28.07 -7.58 -7.91
CA LYS A 349 29.16 -6.62 -7.75
C LYS A 349 29.28 -5.74 -8.98
#